data_14001e62e2cf3407d109364ba2453194
#
_entry.id   14001e62e2cf3407d109364ba2453194
#
_cell.length_a   1.000
_cell.length_b   1.000
_cell.length_c   1.000
_cell.angle_alpha   90.00
_cell.angle_beta   90.00
_cell.angle_gamma   90.00
#
_symmetry.space_group_name_H-M   'P 1'
#
loop_
_entity.id
_entity.type
_entity.pdbx_description
1 polymer ?
#
loop_
_entity_poly.entity_id
_entity_poly.type
_entity_poly.pdbx_seq_one_letter_code
_entity_poly.pdbx_strand_id
1 'polypeptide(L)'
;LIAVLIATPALAQTPSNIEAVEYDPNGSQWFVSCGSSTMLSTSDLGDTWEYFGTAQATHGMEVMGEALFVLDNNLIRAYDLNTAEQIGTASVAGASFLNGMGNDGNGILIVSDFSSGRILKVDATDPADMSVSTLVGNTGTTPNGIVVDTENGRAVIVNWGGNADILAVDLESGALTTIVNGTGLGNCDGIDMDSDGRYYVSSWSPNRITRFSNDFSQSETVVSSGLSSPADISFDETNHILGVANSGSNQVTFHQFEAEVNGVDIIDSNEASEVALLGNNLTFQVAQPGNYNISAFTLSGKLLDSMAIDIPAGTTNVSLERLPRMMQNAAVIHVSGTDLDQSFKLGLRQP
;
A
#
# COMPACT_ATOMS: atom_id res chain seq x y z
N LEU A 1 -18.90 -3.58 -45.85
CA LEU A 1 -19.12 -4.51 -44.71
C LEU A 1 -18.36 -3.98 -43.52
N ILE A 2 -19.08 -3.42 -42.54
CA ILE A 2 -18.52 -3.01 -41.25
C ILE A 2 -18.62 -4.25 -40.36
N ALA A 3 -17.47 -4.83 -40.03
CA ALA A 3 -17.41 -5.90 -39.02
C ALA A 3 -17.63 -5.25 -37.67
N VAL A 4 -18.77 -5.46 -37.04
CA VAL A 4 -19.01 -5.16 -35.66
C VAL A 4 -18.30 -6.24 -34.84
N LEU A 5 -17.18 -5.92 -34.23
CA LEU A 5 -16.59 -6.78 -33.20
C LEU A 5 -17.55 -6.71 -32.00
N ILE A 6 -18.33 -7.75 -31.79
CA ILE A 6 -19.07 -7.96 -30.56
C ILE A 6 -18.04 -8.50 -29.56
N ALA A 7 -17.57 -7.63 -28.66
CA ALA A 7 -16.82 -8.09 -27.51
C ALA A 7 -17.76 -9.00 -26.69
N THR A 8 -17.46 -10.28 -26.60
CA THR A 8 -18.12 -11.16 -25.65
C THR A 8 -17.71 -10.69 -24.24
N PRO A 9 -18.66 -10.48 -23.32
CA PRO A 9 -18.28 -10.15 -21.96
C PRO A 9 -17.41 -11.29 -21.40
N ALA A 10 -16.27 -10.94 -20.83
CA ALA A 10 -15.45 -11.89 -20.11
C ALA A 10 -16.30 -12.50 -18.99
N LEU A 11 -16.24 -13.81 -18.83
CA LEU A 11 -16.95 -14.48 -17.73
C LEU A 11 -16.21 -14.13 -16.44
N ALA A 12 -16.92 -13.55 -15.49
CA ALA A 12 -16.38 -13.27 -14.16
C ALA A 12 -15.77 -14.55 -13.57
N GLN A 13 -14.56 -14.42 -13.05
CA GLN A 13 -13.80 -15.51 -12.43
C GLN A 13 -14.03 -15.48 -10.92
N THR A 14 -13.71 -16.57 -10.24
CA THR A 14 -13.72 -16.64 -8.78
C THR A 14 -12.30 -16.98 -8.31
N PRO A 15 -11.69 -16.16 -7.44
CA PRO A 15 -10.40 -16.48 -6.86
C PRO A 15 -10.41 -17.82 -6.12
N SER A 16 -9.32 -18.57 -6.24
CA SER A 16 -9.17 -19.88 -5.56
C SER A 16 -7.69 -20.15 -5.26
N ASN A 17 -7.42 -20.80 -4.13
CA ASN A 17 -6.06 -21.03 -3.61
C ASN A 17 -5.26 -19.73 -3.52
N ILE A 18 -5.89 -18.68 -3.03
CA ILE A 18 -5.28 -17.35 -2.97
C ILE A 18 -4.28 -17.28 -1.83
N GLU A 19 -3.20 -16.51 -2.07
CA GLU A 19 -2.15 -16.28 -1.07
C GLU A 19 -1.74 -14.81 -1.00
N ALA A 20 -1.67 -14.11 -2.13
CA ALA A 20 -1.28 -12.71 -2.14
C ALA A 20 -2.28 -11.85 -2.90
N VAL A 21 -2.37 -10.59 -2.50
CA VAL A 21 -3.07 -9.50 -3.18
C VAL A 21 -2.10 -8.34 -3.35
N GLU A 22 -2.13 -7.68 -4.51
CA GLU A 22 -1.25 -6.54 -4.81
C GLU A 22 -2.02 -5.44 -5.51
N TYR A 23 -1.73 -4.18 -5.15
CA TYR A 23 -2.33 -2.99 -5.76
C TYR A 23 -1.42 -2.39 -6.81
N ASP A 24 -1.98 -2.10 -7.98
CA ASP A 24 -1.32 -1.32 -9.04
C ASP A 24 -1.81 0.13 -9.01
N PRO A 25 -0.99 1.07 -8.51
CA PRO A 25 -1.37 2.47 -8.45
C PRO A 25 -1.48 3.13 -9.83
N ASN A 26 -0.85 2.57 -10.88
CA ASN A 26 -0.87 3.13 -12.23
C ASN A 26 -2.18 2.80 -12.93
N GLY A 27 -2.65 1.56 -12.80
CA GLY A 27 -3.89 1.06 -13.40
C GLY A 27 -5.10 1.16 -12.49
N SER A 28 -4.92 1.55 -11.21
CA SER A 28 -5.97 1.53 -10.18
C SER A 28 -6.70 0.19 -10.13
N GLN A 29 -5.93 -0.90 -10.12
CA GLN A 29 -6.44 -2.27 -10.12
C GLN A 29 -5.71 -3.12 -9.07
N TRP A 30 -6.34 -4.22 -8.71
CA TRP A 30 -5.79 -5.19 -7.77
C TRP A 30 -5.52 -6.50 -8.48
N PHE A 31 -4.44 -7.15 -8.10
CA PHE A 31 -4.11 -8.51 -8.52
C PHE A 31 -4.28 -9.48 -7.37
N VAL A 32 -4.59 -10.73 -7.68
CA VAL A 32 -4.60 -11.82 -6.71
C VAL A 32 -3.92 -13.06 -7.29
N SER A 33 -3.01 -13.65 -6.52
CA SER A 33 -2.41 -14.94 -6.85
C SER A 33 -3.41 -16.07 -6.59
N CYS A 34 -3.52 -17.01 -7.53
CA CYS A 34 -4.47 -18.12 -7.46
C CYS A 34 -3.78 -19.49 -7.60
N GLY A 35 -2.79 -19.74 -6.75
CA GLY A 35 -1.95 -20.94 -6.84
C GLY A 35 -1.14 -20.97 -8.13
N SER A 36 -0.60 -22.13 -8.50
CA SER A 36 0.32 -22.28 -9.63
C SER A 36 -0.30 -22.16 -11.01
N SER A 37 -1.57 -21.79 -11.14
CA SER A 37 -2.28 -21.91 -12.41
C SER A 37 -2.75 -20.60 -13.03
N THR A 38 -3.01 -19.56 -12.24
CA THR A 38 -3.58 -18.31 -12.76
C THR A 38 -3.27 -17.13 -11.85
N MET A 39 -3.46 -15.92 -12.41
CA MET A 39 -3.64 -14.67 -11.68
C MET A 39 -4.93 -14.02 -12.14
N LEU A 40 -5.61 -13.36 -11.22
CA LEU A 40 -6.79 -12.56 -11.54
C LEU A 40 -6.53 -11.10 -11.19
N SER A 41 -7.27 -10.19 -11.84
CA SER A 41 -7.29 -8.78 -11.53
C SER A 41 -8.70 -8.25 -11.39
N THR A 42 -8.85 -7.15 -10.66
CA THR A 42 -10.11 -6.42 -10.46
C THR A 42 -9.86 -4.92 -10.37
N SER A 43 -10.78 -4.12 -10.88
CA SER A 43 -10.80 -2.65 -10.72
C SER A 43 -12.02 -2.15 -9.94
N ASP A 44 -12.84 -3.06 -9.40
CA ASP A 44 -14.10 -2.76 -8.72
C ASP A 44 -14.17 -3.39 -7.31
N LEU A 45 -13.02 -3.47 -6.62
CA LEU A 45 -12.87 -4.03 -5.27
C LEU A 45 -13.43 -5.46 -5.15
N GLY A 46 -13.24 -6.26 -6.19
CA GLY A 46 -13.57 -7.67 -6.19
C GLY A 46 -15.01 -8.02 -6.53
N ASP A 47 -15.83 -7.06 -6.95
CA ASP A 47 -17.16 -7.35 -7.49
C ASP A 47 -17.06 -8.21 -8.75
N THR A 48 -16.05 -7.96 -9.58
CA THR A 48 -15.72 -8.80 -10.74
C THR A 48 -14.22 -9.11 -10.80
N TRP A 49 -13.87 -10.33 -11.15
CA TRP A 49 -12.50 -10.79 -11.36
C TRP A 49 -12.31 -11.29 -12.78
N GLU A 50 -11.20 -10.91 -13.39
CA GLU A 50 -10.83 -11.34 -14.75
C GLU A 50 -9.43 -11.95 -14.75
N TYR A 51 -9.12 -12.80 -15.73
CA TYR A 51 -7.76 -13.31 -15.89
C TYR A 51 -6.81 -12.19 -16.30
N PHE A 52 -5.70 -12.08 -15.60
CA PHE A 52 -4.59 -11.24 -16.04
C PHE A 52 -3.76 -12.02 -17.09
N GLY A 53 -4.25 -12.04 -18.32
CA GLY A 53 -3.68 -12.80 -19.41
C GLY A 53 -3.52 -14.28 -19.09
N THR A 54 -2.30 -14.79 -19.23
CA THR A 54 -1.90 -16.16 -18.84
C THR A 54 -0.90 -16.15 -17.67
N ALA A 55 -0.86 -15.06 -16.91
CA ALA A 55 0.07 -14.89 -15.82
C ALA A 55 -0.18 -15.91 -14.68
N GLN A 56 0.90 -16.30 -14.02
CA GLN A 56 0.91 -17.27 -12.93
C GLN A 56 1.66 -16.72 -11.74
N ALA A 57 1.08 -16.82 -10.55
CA ALA A 57 1.70 -16.48 -9.29
C ALA A 57 1.22 -17.44 -8.21
N THR A 58 2.12 -17.86 -7.32
CA THR A 58 1.77 -18.69 -6.16
C THR A 58 1.70 -17.91 -4.86
N HIS A 59 2.55 -16.89 -4.69
CA HIS A 59 2.73 -16.14 -3.46
C HIS A 59 2.92 -14.65 -3.74
N GLY A 60 3.78 -13.97 -2.99
CA GLY A 60 3.97 -12.54 -3.00
C GLY A 60 4.13 -11.91 -4.38
N MET A 61 3.63 -10.71 -4.53
CA MET A 61 3.63 -9.92 -5.76
C MET A 61 4.01 -8.48 -5.43
N GLU A 62 4.63 -7.79 -6.40
CA GLU A 62 5.00 -6.38 -6.29
C GLU A 62 4.88 -5.66 -7.63
N VAL A 63 4.22 -4.53 -7.63
CA VAL A 63 4.22 -3.60 -8.77
C VAL A 63 5.41 -2.66 -8.65
N MET A 64 6.26 -2.63 -9.66
CA MET A 64 7.38 -1.68 -9.75
C MET A 64 7.52 -1.14 -11.17
N GLY A 65 7.31 0.15 -11.35
CA GLY A 65 7.26 0.78 -12.67
C GLY A 65 6.09 0.28 -13.51
N GLU A 66 6.36 -0.24 -14.69
CA GLU A 66 5.35 -0.81 -15.62
C GLU A 66 5.31 -2.35 -15.55
N ALA A 67 5.93 -2.95 -14.55
CA ALA A 67 6.00 -4.40 -14.39
C ALA A 67 5.37 -4.87 -13.09
N LEU A 68 4.70 -6.02 -13.15
CA LEU A 68 4.27 -6.82 -12.03
C LEU A 68 5.23 -7.98 -11.84
N PHE A 69 5.93 -7.99 -10.71
CA PHE A 69 6.80 -9.09 -10.29
C PHE A 69 6.03 -10.05 -9.40
N VAL A 70 6.24 -11.34 -9.58
CA VAL A 70 5.50 -12.36 -8.83
C VAL A 70 6.39 -13.54 -8.45
N LEU A 71 6.08 -14.18 -7.35
CA LEU A 71 6.68 -15.43 -6.94
C LEU A 71 5.86 -16.61 -7.49
N ASP A 72 6.52 -17.52 -8.19
CA ASP A 72 5.95 -18.77 -8.69
C ASP A 72 6.86 -19.93 -8.28
N ASN A 73 6.58 -20.52 -7.11
CA ASN A 73 7.38 -21.57 -6.48
C ASN A 73 8.83 -21.12 -6.19
N ASN A 74 9.78 -21.51 -7.03
CA ASN A 74 11.20 -21.12 -6.98
C ASN A 74 11.60 -20.14 -8.09
N LEU A 75 10.63 -19.59 -8.78
CA LEU A 75 10.82 -18.60 -9.84
C LEU A 75 10.34 -17.23 -9.40
N ILE A 76 11.00 -16.21 -9.91
CA ILE A 76 10.53 -14.83 -9.93
C ILE A 76 10.17 -14.54 -11.38
N ARG A 77 8.93 -14.13 -11.65
CA ARG A 77 8.47 -13.75 -12.99
C ARG A 77 8.18 -12.27 -13.03
N ALA A 78 8.33 -11.66 -14.18
CA ALA A 78 7.91 -10.30 -14.46
C ALA A 78 6.92 -10.29 -15.61
N TYR A 79 5.84 -9.54 -15.44
CA TYR A 79 4.79 -9.34 -16.44
C TYR A 79 4.64 -7.85 -16.73
N ASP A 80 4.42 -7.50 -17.99
CA ASP A 80 4.07 -6.14 -18.39
C ASP A 80 2.61 -5.84 -17.95
N LEU A 81 2.41 -4.75 -17.22
CA LEU A 81 1.11 -4.39 -16.64
C LEU A 81 0.04 -4.09 -17.69
N ASN A 82 0.43 -3.62 -18.88
CA ASN A 82 -0.50 -3.23 -19.93
C ASN A 82 -0.91 -4.39 -20.82
N THR A 83 -0.01 -5.34 -21.04
CA THR A 83 -0.23 -6.44 -22.00
C THR A 83 -0.43 -7.79 -21.32
N ALA A 84 -0.11 -7.92 -20.04
CA ALA A 84 -0.04 -9.17 -19.29
C ALA A 84 0.93 -10.20 -19.89
N GLU A 85 1.84 -9.79 -20.78
CA GLU A 85 2.86 -10.65 -21.35
C GLU A 85 4.01 -10.84 -20.36
N GLN A 86 4.54 -12.06 -20.27
CA GLN A 86 5.73 -12.31 -19.45
C GLN A 86 6.96 -11.67 -20.13
N ILE A 87 7.61 -10.74 -19.43
CA ILE A 87 8.78 -10.01 -19.91
C ILE A 87 10.09 -10.49 -19.29
N GLY A 88 10.01 -11.30 -18.21
CA GLY A 88 11.21 -11.84 -17.59
C GLY A 88 10.95 -13.02 -16.66
N THR A 89 12.02 -13.72 -16.31
CA THR A 89 12.02 -14.77 -15.31
C THR A 89 13.41 -14.99 -14.75
N ALA A 90 13.52 -15.21 -13.43
CA ALA A 90 14.73 -15.65 -12.76
C ALA A 90 14.43 -16.90 -11.93
N SER A 91 15.38 -17.84 -11.92
CA SER A 91 15.31 -19.02 -11.07
C SER A 91 16.17 -18.83 -9.82
N VAL A 92 15.59 -19.12 -8.66
CA VAL A 92 16.31 -19.02 -7.38
C VAL A 92 16.90 -20.37 -7.00
N ALA A 93 18.20 -20.50 -7.11
CA ALA A 93 18.89 -21.75 -6.82
C ALA A 93 18.71 -22.16 -5.34
N GLY A 94 18.28 -23.41 -5.13
CA GLY A 94 18.08 -24.00 -3.80
C GLY A 94 16.88 -23.47 -3.04
N ALA A 95 16.06 -22.61 -3.62
CA ALA A 95 14.75 -22.26 -3.06
C ALA A 95 13.74 -23.36 -3.32
N SER A 96 12.88 -23.59 -2.34
CA SER A 96 11.74 -24.50 -2.48
C SER A 96 10.42 -23.83 -2.16
N PHE A 97 10.47 -22.66 -1.52
CA PHE A 97 9.30 -21.93 -1.11
C PHE A 97 9.62 -20.44 -0.90
N LEU A 98 9.60 -19.66 -1.99
CA LEU A 98 9.61 -18.22 -1.92
C LEU A 98 8.23 -17.73 -1.50
N ASN A 99 8.16 -16.77 -0.59
CA ASN A 99 6.87 -16.36 -0.02
C ASN A 99 6.61 -14.86 -0.10
N GLY A 100 7.28 -14.02 0.69
CA GLY A 100 7.09 -12.56 0.67
C GLY A 100 8.02 -11.86 -0.31
N MET A 101 7.58 -10.75 -0.85
CA MET A 101 8.35 -9.85 -1.70
C MET A 101 8.09 -8.41 -1.27
N GLY A 102 9.09 -7.53 -1.42
CA GLY A 102 8.97 -6.10 -1.30
C GLY A 102 9.90 -5.42 -2.29
N ASN A 103 9.63 -4.20 -2.73
CA ASN A 103 10.41 -3.47 -3.70
C ASN A 103 10.89 -2.10 -3.18
N ASP A 104 11.99 -1.58 -3.71
CA ASP A 104 12.53 -0.26 -3.36
C ASP A 104 12.09 0.87 -4.31
N GLY A 105 11.23 0.57 -5.26
CA GLY A 105 10.78 1.49 -6.30
C GLY A 105 11.83 1.83 -7.37
N ASN A 106 13.06 1.30 -7.25
CA ASN A 106 14.20 1.67 -8.09
C ASN A 106 14.90 0.47 -8.76
N GLY A 107 14.23 -0.66 -8.86
CA GLY A 107 14.73 -1.85 -9.55
C GLY A 107 15.21 -2.97 -8.63
N ILE A 108 15.12 -2.83 -7.31
CA ILE A 108 15.53 -3.89 -6.37
C ILE A 108 14.30 -4.52 -5.72
N LEU A 109 14.25 -5.85 -5.75
CA LEU A 109 13.30 -6.63 -4.98
C LEU A 109 14.01 -7.33 -3.81
N ILE A 110 13.33 -7.41 -2.68
CA ILE A 110 13.74 -8.19 -1.52
C ILE A 110 12.74 -9.33 -1.35
N VAL A 111 13.24 -10.57 -1.25
CA VAL A 111 12.41 -11.77 -1.28
C VAL A 111 12.74 -12.69 -0.10
N SER A 112 11.71 -13.20 0.58
CA SER A 112 11.87 -14.22 1.61
C SER A 112 11.89 -15.62 0.99
N ASP A 113 12.86 -16.43 1.38
CA ASP A 113 12.84 -17.88 1.18
C ASP A 113 12.43 -18.54 2.50
N PHE A 114 11.11 -18.71 2.64
CA PHE A 114 10.44 -19.20 3.85
C PHE A 114 11.04 -20.49 4.39
N SER A 115 11.30 -21.46 3.49
CA SER A 115 11.77 -22.78 3.90
C SER A 115 13.24 -22.80 4.33
N SER A 116 14.07 -21.92 3.79
CA SER A 116 15.50 -21.88 4.10
C SER A 116 15.89 -20.82 5.13
N GLY A 117 14.96 -19.89 5.43
CA GLY A 117 15.23 -18.76 6.31
C GLY A 117 16.15 -17.71 5.70
N ARG A 118 16.29 -17.65 4.36
CA ARG A 118 17.12 -16.67 3.67
C ARG A 118 16.32 -15.43 3.30
N ILE A 119 17.04 -14.31 3.18
CA ILE A 119 16.54 -13.13 2.50
C ILE A 119 17.39 -12.90 1.26
N LEU A 120 16.73 -12.75 0.12
CA LEU A 120 17.34 -12.59 -1.18
C LEU A 120 17.21 -11.15 -1.64
N LYS A 121 18.19 -10.68 -2.38
CA LYS A 121 18.18 -9.40 -3.11
C LYS A 121 18.19 -9.70 -4.60
N VAL A 122 17.25 -9.14 -5.33
CA VAL A 122 17.10 -9.32 -6.77
C VAL A 122 17.30 -7.97 -7.43
N ASP A 123 18.28 -7.89 -8.31
CA ASP A 123 18.36 -6.76 -9.24
C ASP A 123 17.42 -7.06 -10.42
N ALA A 124 16.37 -6.29 -10.49
CA ALA A 124 15.31 -6.34 -11.49
C ALA A 124 15.21 -5.01 -12.27
N THR A 125 16.31 -4.22 -12.27
CA THR A 125 16.41 -2.97 -13.06
C THR A 125 16.10 -3.22 -14.55
N ASP A 126 16.52 -4.37 -15.07
CA ASP A 126 16.04 -4.93 -16.34
C ASP A 126 15.23 -6.19 -16.03
N PRO A 127 13.89 -6.17 -16.14
CA PRO A 127 13.08 -7.35 -15.89
C PRO A 127 13.43 -8.57 -16.75
N ALA A 128 14.01 -8.35 -17.94
CA ALA A 128 14.40 -9.43 -18.83
C ALA A 128 15.73 -10.10 -18.42
N ASP A 129 16.55 -9.46 -17.60
CA ASP A 129 17.86 -9.95 -17.15
C ASP A 129 18.03 -9.82 -15.61
N MET A 130 17.06 -10.32 -14.86
CA MET A 130 17.10 -10.30 -13.40
C MET A 130 18.24 -11.13 -12.84
N SER A 131 18.94 -10.59 -11.82
CA SER A 131 19.96 -11.33 -11.09
C SER A 131 19.64 -11.48 -9.60
N VAL A 132 19.90 -12.67 -9.04
CA VAL A 132 19.55 -13.01 -7.65
C VAL A 132 20.81 -13.21 -6.83
N SER A 133 20.87 -12.56 -5.68
CA SER A 133 21.93 -12.71 -4.68
C SER A 133 21.33 -12.95 -3.28
N THR A 134 22.15 -13.48 -2.37
CA THR A 134 21.72 -13.67 -0.99
C THR A 134 22.11 -12.44 -0.17
N LEU A 135 21.12 -11.75 0.41
CA LEU A 135 21.32 -10.63 1.32
C LEU A 135 21.56 -11.13 2.76
N VAL A 136 20.72 -12.07 3.23
CA VAL A 136 20.89 -12.74 4.54
C VAL A 136 20.86 -14.24 4.34
N GLY A 137 21.93 -14.92 4.77
CA GLY A 137 22.07 -16.37 4.58
C GLY A 137 21.12 -17.21 5.48
N ASN A 138 20.78 -16.72 6.66
CA ASN A 138 19.84 -17.35 7.57
C ASN A 138 19.37 -16.33 8.62
N THR A 139 18.07 -16.08 8.71
CA THR A 139 17.48 -15.19 9.72
C THR A 139 17.37 -15.84 11.09
N GLY A 140 17.48 -17.16 11.17
CA GLY A 140 17.18 -17.93 12.40
C GLY A 140 15.70 -18.06 12.70
N THR A 141 14.85 -17.61 11.77
CA THR A 141 13.37 -17.63 11.86
C THR A 141 12.79 -18.20 10.57
N THR A 142 11.49 -18.15 10.44
CA THR A 142 10.76 -18.49 9.21
C THR A 142 10.21 -17.18 8.60
N PRO A 143 11.00 -16.47 7.77
CA PRO A 143 10.62 -15.17 7.21
C PRO A 143 9.45 -15.35 6.23
N ASN A 144 8.48 -14.45 6.29
CA ASN A 144 7.29 -14.46 5.48
C ASN A 144 7.15 -13.12 4.71
N GLY A 145 6.11 -12.33 4.95
CA GLY A 145 5.90 -11.05 4.29
C GLY A 145 7.05 -10.07 4.48
N ILE A 146 7.28 -9.24 3.49
CA ILE A 146 8.34 -8.21 3.45
C ILE A 146 7.78 -6.93 2.89
N VAL A 147 8.12 -5.81 3.54
CA VAL A 147 7.96 -4.47 2.97
C VAL A 147 9.30 -3.73 2.99
N VAL A 148 9.59 -2.92 1.98
CA VAL A 148 10.83 -2.13 1.90
C VAL A 148 10.55 -0.71 2.37
N ASP A 149 11.18 -0.36 3.50
CA ASP A 149 11.18 0.98 4.10
C ASP A 149 12.41 1.75 3.60
N THR A 150 12.24 2.41 2.46
CA THR A 150 13.32 3.12 1.77
C THR A 150 13.80 4.34 2.55
N GLU A 151 12.95 5.01 3.32
CA GLU A 151 13.34 6.14 4.16
C GLU A 151 14.38 5.74 5.21
N ASN A 152 14.24 4.53 5.78
CA ASN A 152 15.15 4.01 6.79
C ASN A 152 16.20 3.04 6.21
N GLY A 153 16.23 2.82 4.89
CA GLY A 153 17.21 1.97 4.20
C GLY A 153 17.13 0.49 4.60
N ARG A 154 15.96 -0.01 4.92
CA ARG A 154 15.75 -1.36 5.45
C ARG A 154 14.59 -2.09 4.78
N ALA A 155 14.63 -3.41 4.83
CA ALA A 155 13.44 -4.25 4.64
C ALA A 155 12.91 -4.68 6.02
N VAL A 156 11.61 -4.59 6.23
CA VAL A 156 10.92 -5.06 7.43
C VAL A 156 10.24 -6.39 7.11
N ILE A 157 10.44 -7.37 7.98
CA ILE A 157 10.09 -8.76 7.72
C ILE A 157 9.26 -9.30 8.87
N VAL A 158 8.09 -9.82 8.58
CA VAL A 158 7.30 -10.60 9.52
C VAL A 158 7.63 -12.08 9.43
N ASN A 159 7.33 -12.82 10.50
CA ASN A 159 7.75 -14.20 10.62
C ASN A 159 6.58 -15.13 10.92
N TRP A 160 6.66 -16.34 10.38
CA TRP A 160 5.78 -17.42 10.73
C TRP A 160 6.22 -18.07 12.05
N GLY A 161 5.26 -18.43 12.89
CA GLY A 161 5.49 -19.08 14.17
C GLY A 161 4.69 -18.44 15.30
N GLY A 162 4.73 -19.03 16.51
CA GLY A 162 4.03 -18.49 17.67
C GLY A 162 4.75 -17.30 18.27
N ASN A 163 4.03 -16.25 18.70
CA ASN A 163 4.60 -15.00 19.23
C ASN A 163 5.72 -14.46 18.34
N ALA A 164 5.40 -14.29 17.06
CA ALA A 164 6.37 -14.01 16.02
C ALA A 164 7.10 -12.68 16.23
N ASP A 165 8.38 -12.65 15.92
CA ASP A 165 9.18 -11.42 15.92
C ASP A 165 8.98 -10.63 14.60
N ILE A 166 9.26 -9.33 14.65
CA ILE A 166 9.45 -8.50 13.44
C ILE A 166 10.94 -8.18 13.33
N LEU A 167 11.51 -8.45 12.16
CA LEU A 167 12.93 -8.23 11.89
C LEU A 167 13.10 -7.04 10.92
N ALA A 168 14.27 -6.41 10.95
CA ALA A 168 14.74 -5.51 9.91
C ALA A 168 16.06 -6.01 9.34
N VAL A 169 16.20 -5.85 8.04
CA VAL A 169 17.44 -6.10 7.31
C VAL A 169 17.88 -4.81 6.63
N ASP A 170 19.09 -4.37 6.92
CA ASP A 170 19.72 -3.25 6.24
C ASP A 170 19.96 -3.60 4.76
N LEU A 171 19.48 -2.78 3.85
CA LEU A 171 19.49 -3.08 2.40
C LEU A 171 20.89 -3.06 1.75
N GLU A 172 21.87 -2.39 2.39
CA GLU A 172 23.24 -2.30 1.89
C GLU A 172 24.12 -3.43 2.46
N SER A 173 24.11 -3.57 3.78
CA SER A 173 25.01 -4.49 4.48
C SER A 173 24.45 -5.89 4.73
N GLY A 174 23.11 -6.06 4.67
CA GLY A 174 22.43 -7.27 5.08
C GLY A 174 22.43 -7.49 6.60
N ALA A 175 22.75 -6.46 7.40
CA ALA A 175 22.73 -6.56 8.85
C ALA A 175 21.31 -6.79 9.34
N LEU A 176 21.13 -7.87 10.12
CA LEU A 176 19.85 -8.28 10.65
C LEU A 176 19.67 -7.76 12.08
N THR A 177 18.51 -7.16 12.36
CA THR A 177 18.10 -6.69 13.71
C THR A 177 16.69 -7.15 14.02
N THR A 178 16.38 -7.39 15.31
CA THR A 178 15.01 -7.63 15.77
C THR A 178 14.41 -6.29 16.19
N ILE A 179 13.36 -5.84 15.49
CA ILE A 179 12.65 -4.59 15.82
C ILE A 179 11.64 -4.84 16.93
N VAL A 180 10.85 -5.92 16.82
CA VAL A 180 9.87 -6.33 17.82
C VAL A 180 10.19 -7.75 18.24
N ASN A 181 10.49 -7.91 19.53
CA ASN A 181 10.75 -9.23 20.13
C ASN A 181 9.45 -9.76 20.74
N GLY A 182 8.75 -10.59 19.96
CA GLY A 182 7.45 -11.14 20.35
C GLY A 182 6.29 -10.14 20.21
N THR A 183 5.60 -10.20 19.09
CA THR A 183 4.43 -9.33 18.79
C THR A 183 3.16 -9.70 19.55
N GLY A 184 3.11 -10.88 20.19
CA GLY A 184 1.87 -11.48 20.68
C GLY A 184 0.99 -12.05 19.57
N LEU A 185 1.45 -12.01 18.30
CA LEU A 185 0.81 -12.59 17.13
C LEU A 185 1.46 -13.93 16.80
N GLY A 186 0.69 -14.82 16.23
CA GLY A 186 1.21 -16.07 15.69
C GLY A 186 0.94 -16.18 14.20
N ASN A 187 1.90 -16.78 13.49
CA ASN A 187 1.83 -16.97 12.06
C ASN A 187 1.52 -15.65 11.36
N CYS A 188 2.43 -14.67 11.53
CA CYS A 188 2.37 -13.44 10.76
C CYS A 188 2.69 -13.76 9.31
N ASP A 189 1.89 -13.21 8.39
CA ASP A 189 1.93 -13.57 6.98
C ASP A 189 2.33 -12.40 6.11
N GLY A 190 1.44 -11.47 5.82
CA GLY A 190 1.71 -10.27 5.04
C GLY A 190 2.11 -9.08 5.90
N ILE A 191 2.82 -8.16 5.29
CA ILE A 191 3.11 -6.84 5.84
C ILE A 191 3.15 -5.82 4.71
N ASP A 192 2.51 -4.67 4.94
CA ASP A 192 2.63 -3.53 4.06
C ASP A 192 2.60 -2.22 4.86
N MET A 193 2.85 -1.09 4.21
CA MET A 193 3.05 0.20 4.84
C MET A 193 2.22 1.28 4.15
N ASP A 194 1.65 2.19 4.93
CA ASP A 194 0.98 3.36 4.40
C ASP A 194 1.93 4.57 4.25
N SER A 195 1.42 5.63 3.61
CA SER A 195 2.18 6.87 3.38
C SER A 195 2.59 7.63 4.64
N ASP A 196 2.04 7.29 5.82
CA ASP A 196 2.46 7.82 7.12
C ASP A 196 3.56 6.97 7.75
N GLY A 197 4.02 5.92 7.07
CA GLY A 197 5.04 4.99 7.53
C GLY A 197 4.56 4.00 8.59
N ARG A 198 3.24 3.80 8.73
CA ARG A 198 2.68 2.81 9.65
C ARG A 198 2.60 1.45 8.96
N TYR A 199 2.93 0.40 9.71
CA TYR A 199 2.98 -0.95 9.16
C TYR A 199 1.71 -1.72 9.50
N TYR A 200 1.13 -2.38 8.52
CA TYR A 200 0.01 -3.29 8.67
C TYR A 200 0.51 -4.71 8.57
N VAL A 201 0.13 -5.54 9.53
CA VAL A 201 0.58 -6.94 9.63
C VAL A 201 -0.63 -7.85 9.72
N SER A 202 -0.74 -8.79 8.81
CA SER A 202 -1.71 -9.88 8.89
C SER A 202 -1.21 -11.00 9.79
N SER A 203 -2.10 -11.66 10.50
CA SER A 203 -1.78 -12.84 11.33
C SER A 203 -2.90 -13.86 11.34
N TRP A 204 -2.55 -15.15 11.42
CA TRP A 204 -3.52 -16.24 11.50
C TRP A 204 -3.91 -16.57 12.95
N SER A 205 -3.12 -16.19 13.93
CA SER A 205 -3.37 -16.49 15.34
C SER A 205 -3.16 -15.26 16.25
N PRO A 206 -4.25 -14.53 16.55
CA PRO A 206 -5.61 -14.63 15.97
C PRO A 206 -5.67 -14.08 14.53
N ASN A 207 -6.72 -14.44 13.77
CA ASN A 207 -7.01 -13.84 12.47
C ASN A 207 -7.30 -12.35 12.65
N ARG A 208 -6.37 -11.49 12.27
CA ARG A 208 -6.53 -10.04 12.37
C ARG A 208 -5.49 -9.28 11.55
N ILE A 209 -5.73 -8.00 11.35
CA ILE A 209 -4.73 -7.05 10.91
C ILE A 209 -4.37 -6.17 12.12
N THR A 210 -3.07 -6.10 12.39
CA THR A 210 -2.51 -5.23 13.43
C THR A 210 -1.70 -4.13 12.77
N ARG A 211 -1.99 -2.87 13.11
CA ARG A 211 -1.23 -1.71 12.67
C ARG A 211 -0.19 -1.35 13.72
N PHE A 212 1.05 -1.14 13.31
CA PHE A 212 2.15 -0.66 14.12
C PHE A 212 2.50 0.77 13.74
N SER A 213 2.93 1.58 14.71
CA SER A 213 3.54 2.88 14.44
C SER A 213 4.84 2.74 13.65
N ASN A 214 5.29 3.80 12.98
CA ASN A 214 6.52 3.84 12.18
C ASN A 214 7.79 3.43 12.95
N ASP A 215 7.81 3.66 14.28
CA ASP A 215 8.88 3.28 15.20
C ASP A 215 8.62 1.95 15.93
N PHE A 216 7.50 1.27 15.66
CA PHE A 216 7.04 0.05 16.32
C PHE A 216 6.81 0.16 17.84
N SER A 217 6.75 1.38 18.39
CA SER A 217 6.52 1.60 19.84
C SER A 217 5.07 1.38 20.25
N GLN A 218 4.15 1.47 19.31
CA GLN A 218 2.70 1.29 19.52
C GLN A 218 2.13 0.30 18.49
N SER A 219 1.08 -0.41 18.90
CA SER A 219 0.32 -1.26 17.99
C SER A 219 -1.14 -1.33 18.38
N GLU A 220 -2.00 -1.50 17.39
CA GLU A 220 -3.44 -1.65 17.58
C GLU A 220 -4.03 -2.66 16.59
N THR A 221 -5.12 -3.29 16.96
CA THR A 221 -5.87 -4.14 16.03
C THR A 221 -6.82 -3.26 15.22
N VAL A 222 -6.63 -3.22 13.89
CA VAL A 222 -7.46 -2.39 13.00
C VAL A 222 -8.53 -3.20 12.27
N VAL A 223 -8.32 -4.50 12.05
CA VAL A 223 -9.35 -5.42 11.53
C VAL A 223 -9.33 -6.70 12.35
N SER A 224 -10.49 -7.13 12.88
CA SER A 224 -10.63 -8.34 13.71
C SER A 224 -11.81 -9.22 13.33
N SER A 225 -12.52 -8.90 12.25
CA SER A 225 -13.66 -9.68 11.77
C SER A 225 -13.66 -9.78 10.25
N GLY A 226 -14.34 -10.80 9.71
CA GLY A 226 -14.40 -11.02 8.26
C GLY A 226 -13.14 -11.63 7.66
N LEU A 227 -12.16 -12.02 8.48
CA LEU A 227 -10.89 -12.60 8.05
C LEU A 227 -10.87 -14.12 8.26
N SER A 228 -10.19 -14.82 7.36
CA SER A 228 -9.98 -16.26 7.42
C SER A 228 -8.58 -16.63 6.92
N SER A 229 -7.65 -16.90 7.83
CA SER A 229 -6.23 -17.08 7.50
C SER A 229 -5.75 -15.95 6.57
N PRO A 230 -5.79 -14.67 7.07
CA PRO A 230 -5.35 -13.54 6.24
C PRO A 230 -3.87 -13.69 5.93
N ALA A 231 -3.57 -13.86 4.64
CA ALA A 231 -2.24 -14.06 4.11
C ALA A 231 -1.62 -12.72 3.68
N ASP A 232 -1.04 -12.62 2.50
CA ASP A 232 -0.40 -11.38 2.07
C ASP A 232 -1.40 -10.25 1.86
N ILE A 233 -0.94 -9.02 2.01
CA ILE A 233 -1.74 -7.79 2.01
C ILE A 233 -1.04 -6.72 1.20
N SER A 234 -1.82 -5.80 0.62
CA SER A 234 -1.27 -4.63 -0.07
C SER A 234 -2.13 -3.39 0.20
N PHE A 235 -1.51 -2.22 0.28
CA PHE A 235 -2.13 -0.96 0.67
C PHE A 235 -2.20 0.02 -0.50
N ASP A 236 -3.41 0.42 -0.87
CA ASP A 236 -3.65 1.56 -1.77
C ASP A 236 -3.49 2.86 -0.99
N GLU A 237 -2.35 3.49 -1.08
CA GLU A 237 -2.04 4.75 -0.40
C GLU A 237 -2.95 5.92 -0.85
N THR A 238 -3.47 5.86 -2.07
CA THR A 238 -4.28 6.94 -2.64
C THR A 238 -5.67 6.97 -2.04
N ASN A 239 -6.30 5.79 -1.90
CA ASN A 239 -7.65 5.65 -1.39
C ASN A 239 -7.69 5.13 0.06
N HIS A 240 -6.54 4.89 0.69
CA HIS A 240 -6.39 4.32 2.04
C HIS A 240 -7.14 2.98 2.19
N ILE A 241 -6.99 2.10 1.20
CA ILE A 241 -7.63 0.79 1.17
C ILE A 241 -6.57 -0.29 1.35
N LEU A 242 -6.77 -1.16 2.33
CA LEU A 242 -5.98 -2.37 2.50
C LEU A 242 -6.72 -3.54 1.84
N GLY A 243 -6.12 -4.14 0.83
CA GLY A 243 -6.51 -5.44 0.31
C GLY A 243 -5.94 -6.56 1.17
N VAL A 244 -6.74 -7.57 1.46
CA VAL A 244 -6.34 -8.72 2.27
C VAL A 244 -6.71 -10.01 1.56
N ALA A 245 -5.73 -10.84 1.23
CA ALA A 245 -5.95 -12.18 0.71
C ALA A 245 -6.33 -13.12 1.87
N ASN A 246 -7.57 -13.60 1.91
CA ASN A 246 -8.03 -14.56 2.91
C ASN A 246 -7.89 -15.99 2.36
N SER A 247 -6.72 -16.63 2.56
CA SER A 247 -6.42 -17.94 2.00
C SER A 247 -7.34 -19.05 2.55
N GLY A 248 -7.82 -18.90 3.78
CA GLY A 248 -8.76 -19.86 4.39
C GLY A 248 -10.18 -19.82 3.82
N SER A 249 -10.56 -18.78 3.08
CA SER A 249 -11.89 -18.66 2.44
C SER A 249 -11.85 -18.40 0.94
N ASN A 250 -10.66 -18.22 0.35
CA ASN A 250 -10.47 -17.83 -1.05
C ASN A 250 -11.19 -16.52 -1.41
N GLN A 251 -11.14 -15.54 -0.50
CA GLN A 251 -11.77 -14.24 -0.69
C GLN A 251 -10.75 -13.13 -0.46
N VAL A 252 -10.73 -12.15 -1.33
CA VAL A 252 -10.05 -10.88 -1.04
C VAL A 252 -11.07 -9.98 -0.34
N THR A 253 -10.67 -9.37 0.77
CA THR A 253 -11.46 -8.35 1.45
C THR A 253 -10.74 -7.02 1.39
N PHE A 254 -11.52 -5.94 1.27
CA PHE A 254 -10.99 -4.59 1.17
C PHE A 254 -11.46 -3.78 2.38
N HIS A 255 -10.51 -3.15 3.06
CA HIS A 255 -10.74 -2.41 4.28
C HIS A 255 -10.28 -0.98 4.10
N GLN A 256 -11.22 -0.05 4.06
CA GLN A 256 -10.92 1.37 3.94
C GLN A 256 -10.64 1.98 5.30
N PHE A 257 -9.55 2.70 5.40
CA PHE A 257 -9.20 3.50 6.56
C PHE A 257 -9.45 4.98 6.26
N GLU A 258 -9.82 5.73 7.29
CA GLU A 258 -9.87 7.17 7.17
C GLU A 258 -8.42 7.69 7.03
N ALA A 259 -8.20 8.63 6.11
CA ALA A 259 -6.97 9.41 6.12
C ALA A 259 -6.85 10.05 7.50
N GLU A 260 -5.80 9.75 8.25
CA GLU A 260 -5.58 10.50 9.48
C GLU A 260 -5.38 11.95 9.10
N VAL A 261 -6.31 12.78 9.49
CA VAL A 261 -6.07 14.21 9.58
C VAL A 261 -5.02 14.32 10.67
N ASN A 262 -3.75 14.46 10.29
CA ASN A 262 -2.68 14.73 11.26
C ASN A 262 -3.20 15.83 12.15
N GLY A 263 -3.46 15.47 13.41
CA GLY A 263 -4.08 16.37 14.37
C GLY A 263 -3.29 17.66 14.33
N VAL A 264 -4.01 18.75 14.10
CA VAL A 264 -3.47 20.08 14.35
C VAL A 264 -2.82 19.99 15.74
N ASP A 265 -1.51 20.12 15.80
CA ASP A 265 -0.85 20.45 17.06
C ASP A 265 -1.62 21.66 17.60
N ILE A 266 -2.41 21.45 18.66
CA ILE A 266 -3.05 22.56 19.36
C ILE A 266 -1.91 23.32 20.01
N ILE A 267 -1.31 24.21 19.24
CA ILE A 267 -0.40 25.21 19.78
C ILE A 267 -1.26 26.13 20.62
N ASP A 268 -0.94 26.15 21.88
CA ASP A 268 -1.58 26.93 22.94
C ASP A 268 -1.95 28.34 22.45
N SER A 269 -3.26 28.60 22.37
CA SER A 269 -3.87 29.75 21.73
C SER A 269 -3.58 31.02 22.49
N ASN A 270 -2.56 31.73 22.09
CA ASN A 270 -2.48 33.19 22.30
C ASN A 270 -1.71 33.80 21.11
N GLU A 271 -2.44 34.31 20.11
CA GLU A 271 -2.03 35.24 19.05
C GLU A 271 -1.78 34.73 17.62
N ALA A 272 -2.07 33.48 17.20
CA ALA A 272 -1.92 33.08 15.82
C ALA A 272 -3.29 32.74 15.18
N SER A 273 -3.48 33.09 13.91
CA SER A 273 -4.58 32.58 13.08
C SER A 273 -4.32 31.13 12.72
N GLU A 274 -5.35 30.29 12.73
CA GLU A 274 -5.28 28.87 12.50
C GLU A 274 -6.36 28.44 11.49
N VAL A 275 -6.06 27.43 10.67
CA VAL A 275 -7.06 26.74 9.89
C VAL A 275 -6.89 25.24 10.05
N ALA A 276 -8.00 24.53 10.18
CA ALA A 276 -8.03 23.07 10.28
C ALA A 276 -8.97 22.50 9.22
N LEU A 277 -8.63 21.37 8.66
CA LEU A 277 -9.54 20.58 7.81
C LEU A 277 -10.24 19.54 8.70
N LEU A 278 -11.53 19.72 8.94
CA LEU A 278 -12.36 18.83 9.73
C LEU A 278 -13.43 18.19 8.82
N GLY A 279 -13.21 16.95 8.44
CA GLY A 279 -14.05 16.26 7.46
C GLY A 279 -14.07 17.03 6.15
N ASN A 280 -15.24 17.53 5.76
CA ASN A 280 -15.43 18.29 4.52
C ASN A 280 -15.43 19.82 4.70
N ASN A 281 -14.89 20.33 5.79
CA ASN A 281 -14.90 21.76 6.11
C ASN A 281 -13.50 22.26 6.48
N LEU A 282 -13.12 23.40 5.90
CA LEU A 282 -12.02 24.21 6.43
C LEU A 282 -12.57 25.05 7.58
N THR A 283 -12.05 24.83 8.78
CA THR A 283 -12.42 25.58 9.98
C THR A 283 -11.32 26.60 10.24
N PHE A 284 -11.64 27.88 10.07
CA PHE A 284 -10.75 28.99 10.37
C PHE A 284 -11.00 29.49 11.78
N GLN A 285 -9.93 29.73 12.53
CA GLN A 285 -9.94 30.45 13.80
C GLN A 285 -8.96 31.60 13.67
N VAL A 286 -9.47 32.82 13.55
CA VAL A 286 -8.66 34.01 13.32
C VAL A 286 -8.94 35.09 14.36
N ALA A 287 -7.87 35.70 14.87
CA ALA A 287 -7.96 36.74 15.87
C ALA A 287 -8.49 38.07 15.30
N GLN A 288 -8.17 38.37 14.04
CA GLN A 288 -8.60 39.55 13.28
C GLN A 288 -9.19 39.14 11.96
N PRO A 289 -10.21 39.88 11.44
CA PRO A 289 -10.73 39.60 10.12
C PRO A 289 -9.65 39.78 9.06
N GLY A 290 -9.60 38.89 8.08
CA GLY A 290 -8.57 38.88 7.03
C GLY A 290 -9.07 38.31 5.73
N ASN A 291 -8.29 38.54 4.67
CA ASN A 291 -8.47 37.95 3.36
C ASN A 291 -7.50 36.79 3.21
N TYR A 292 -8.03 35.61 2.93
CA TYR A 292 -7.29 34.38 2.77
C TYR A 292 -7.46 33.85 1.35
N ASN A 293 -6.42 33.22 0.82
CA ASN A 293 -6.44 32.60 -0.48
C ASN A 293 -6.50 31.07 -0.32
N ILE A 294 -7.49 30.44 -0.91
CA ILE A 294 -7.61 28.98 -0.98
C ILE A 294 -7.22 28.55 -2.39
N SER A 295 -6.17 27.77 -2.51
CA SER A 295 -5.65 27.23 -3.76
C SER A 295 -5.78 25.71 -3.78
N ALA A 296 -6.20 25.15 -4.90
CA ALA A 296 -6.43 23.73 -5.09
C ALA A 296 -5.45 23.17 -6.11
N PHE A 297 -4.84 22.03 -5.79
CA PHE A 297 -3.82 21.39 -6.63
C PHE A 297 -4.14 19.91 -6.86
N THR A 298 -3.62 19.37 -7.97
CA THR A 298 -3.49 17.92 -8.15
C THR A 298 -2.38 17.35 -7.27
N LEU A 299 -2.30 16.03 -7.11
CA LEU A 299 -1.17 15.37 -6.45
C LEU A 299 0.19 15.70 -7.09
N SER A 300 0.20 15.95 -8.41
CA SER A 300 1.42 16.34 -9.12
C SER A 300 1.80 17.84 -8.95
N GLY A 301 1.10 18.57 -8.07
CA GLY A 301 1.37 19.97 -7.78
C GLY A 301 0.84 20.96 -8.84
N LYS A 302 0.03 20.51 -9.82
CA LYS A 302 -0.57 21.42 -10.80
C LYS A 302 -1.72 22.18 -10.16
N LEU A 303 -1.68 23.52 -10.20
CA LEU A 303 -2.78 24.36 -9.75
C LEU A 303 -4.04 24.09 -10.60
N LEU A 304 -5.14 23.78 -9.93
CA LEU A 304 -6.46 23.59 -10.53
C LEU A 304 -7.26 24.89 -10.53
N ASP A 305 -7.31 25.56 -9.37
CA ASP A 305 -8.04 26.83 -9.19
C ASP A 305 -7.54 27.52 -7.91
N SER A 306 -7.89 28.80 -7.76
CA SER A 306 -7.58 29.60 -6.57
C SER A 306 -8.65 30.66 -6.36
N MET A 307 -9.07 30.85 -5.12
CA MET A 307 -10.04 31.87 -4.74
C MET A 307 -9.65 32.59 -3.46
N ALA A 308 -9.96 33.88 -3.41
CA ALA A 308 -9.85 34.66 -2.20
C ALA A 308 -11.18 34.61 -1.41
N ILE A 309 -11.07 34.57 -0.09
CA ILE A 309 -12.20 34.55 0.82
C ILE A 309 -11.94 35.48 2.01
N ASP A 310 -12.93 36.28 2.38
CA ASP A 310 -12.88 37.11 3.56
C ASP A 310 -13.40 36.32 4.78
N ILE A 311 -12.55 36.16 5.79
CA ILE A 311 -12.86 35.46 7.03
C ILE A 311 -13.00 36.50 8.15
N PRO A 312 -14.17 36.57 8.82
CA PRO A 312 -14.36 37.43 9.98
C PRO A 312 -13.58 36.92 11.20
N ALA A 313 -13.28 37.77 12.17
CA ALA A 313 -12.69 37.36 13.43
C ALA A 313 -13.53 36.30 14.15
N GLY A 314 -12.87 35.33 14.78
CA GLY A 314 -13.49 34.19 15.44
C GLY A 314 -13.45 32.93 14.57
N THR A 315 -14.35 32.01 14.83
CA THR A 315 -14.40 30.71 14.13
C THR A 315 -15.34 30.75 12.92
N THR A 316 -14.84 30.37 11.76
CA THR A 316 -15.62 30.30 10.49
C THR A 316 -15.40 28.97 9.81
N ASN A 317 -16.49 28.31 9.41
CA ASN A 317 -16.45 27.04 8.65
C ASN A 317 -16.75 27.29 7.18
N VAL A 318 -15.84 26.84 6.32
CA VAL A 318 -15.97 26.89 4.85
C VAL A 318 -16.09 25.46 4.32
N SER A 319 -17.27 25.08 3.85
CA SER A 319 -17.49 23.75 3.29
C SER A 319 -16.77 23.61 1.95
N LEU A 320 -15.99 22.55 1.76
CA LEU A 320 -15.35 22.22 0.48
C LEU A 320 -16.36 21.97 -0.65
N GLU A 321 -17.60 21.58 -0.31
CA GLU A 321 -18.70 21.41 -1.30
C GLU A 321 -19.16 22.73 -1.92
N ARG A 322 -18.88 23.86 -1.26
CA ARG A 322 -19.22 25.18 -1.74
C ARG A 322 -18.11 25.81 -2.59
N LEU A 323 -16.95 25.17 -2.65
CA LEU A 323 -15.86 25.60 -3.51
C LEU A 323 -16.21 25.36 -4.99
N PRO A 324 -15.62 26.14 -5.94
CA PRO A 324 -15.77 25.91 -7.37
C PRO A 324 -15.54 24.43 -7.74
N ARG A 325 -16.27 23.92 -8.73
CA ARG A 325 -16.20 22.49 -9.13
C ARG A 325 -14.78 22.01 -9.43
N MET A 326 -13.93 22.88 -9.97
CA MET A 326 -12.52 22.51 -10.24
C MET A 326 -11.73 22.28 -8.95
N MET A 327 -12.09 22.95 -7.85
CA MET A 327 -11.44 22.76 -6.55
C MET A 327 -11.96 21.53 -5.81
N GLN A 328 -13.16 21.03 -6.11
CA GLN A 328 -13.74 19.84 -5.47
C GLN A 328 -13.04 18.54 -5.86
N ASN A 329 -12.27 18.56 -6.96
CA ASN A 329 -11.44 17.44 -7.41
C ASN A 329 -9.96 17.62 -7.05
N ALA A 330 -9.66 18.50 -6.10
CA ALA A 330 -8.28 18.73 -5.66
C ALA A 330 -7.79 17.58 -4.80
N ALA A 331 -6.54 17.25 -4.95
CA ALA A 331 -5.84 16.35 -4.04
C ALA A 331 -5.16 17.09 -2.87
N VAL A 332 -4.86 18.38 -3.08
CA VAL A 332 -4.29 19.26 -2.05
C VAL A 332 -5.02 20.59 -2.06
N ILE A 333 -5.40 21.06 -0.87
CA ILE A 333 -5.85 22.44 -0.63
C ILE A 333 -4.75 23.17 0.14
N HIS A 334 -4.35 24.31 -0.37
CA HIS A 334 -3.43 25.22 0.29
C HIS A 334 -4.16 26.50 0.69
N VAL A 335 -4.05 26.90 1.94
CA VAL A 335 -4.63 28.12 2.48
C VAL A 335 -3.50 29.05 2.87
N SER A 336 -3.50 30.27 2.34
CA SER A 336 -2.51 31.29 2.67
C SER A 336 -3.17 32.65 2.97
N GLY A 337 -2.54 33.41 3.86
CA GLY A 337 -2.97 34.73 4.29
C GLY A 337 -1.84 35.49 4.97
N THR A 338 -2.15 36.60 5.65
CA THR A 338 -1.13 37.48 6.24
C THR A 338 -0.31 36.78 7.34
N ASP A 339 -0.91 35.83 8.03
CA ASP A 339 -0.38 35.11 9.20
C ASP A 339 -0.67 33.61 9.13
N LEU A 340 -1.04 33.09 7.94
CA LEU A 340 -1.43 31.72 7.72
C LEU A 340 -0.85 31.19 6.42
N ASP A 341 -0.21 30.00 6.47
CA ASP A 341 0.31 29.28 5.33
C ASP A 341 0.27 27.78 5.62
N GLN A 342 -0.82 27.10 5.19
CA GLN A 342 -1.04 25.70 5.50
C GLN A 342 -1.56 24.93 4.30
N SER A 343 -1.15 23.66 4.17
CA SER A 343 -1.60 22.74 3.12
C SER A 343 -2.28 21.52 3.73
N PHE A 344 -3.34 21.07 3.08
CA PHE A 344 -4.12 19.89 3.46
C PHE A 344 -4.21 18.94 2.27
N LYS A 345 -3.85 17.70 2.46
CA LYS A 345 -4.07 16.63 1.49
C LYS A 345 -5.52 16.17 1.62
N LEU A 346 -6.26 16.18 0.52
CA LEU A 346 -7.63 15.67 0.48
C LEU A 346 -7.61 14.22 0.02
N GLY A 347 -8.37 13.36 0.71
CA GLY A 347 -8.71 12.06 0.16
C GLY A 347 -9.52 12.25 -1.14
N LEU A 348 -9.16 11.54 -2.21
CA LEU A 348 -9.87 11.64 -3.47
C LEU A 348 -11.33 11.21 -3.27
N ARG A 349 -12.27 12.13 -3.55
CA ARG A 349 -13.68 11.78 -3.64
C ARG A 349 -13.90 11.07 -4.96
N GLN A 350 -14.46 9.88 -4.91
CA GLN A 350 -15.05 9.29 -6.11
C GLN A 350 -16.28 10.11 -6.56
N PRO A 351 -16.49 10.27 -7.87
CA PRO A 351 -17.61 11.01 -8.45
C PRO A 351 -18.97 10.37 -8.17
#